data_da393a500a70d0538174defd40a4e708
#
_entry.id   da393a500a70d0538174defd40a4e708
#
_cell.length_a   1.000
_cell.length_b   1.000
_cell.length_c   1.000
_cell.angle_alpha   90.00
_cell.angle_beta   90.00
_cell.angle_gamma   90.00
#
_symmetry.space_group_name_H-M   'P 1'
#
loop_
_entity.id
_entity.type
_entity.pdbx_description
1 polymer ?
#
loop_
_entity_poly.entity_id
_entity_poly.type
_entity_poly.pdbx_seq_one_letter_code
_entity_poly.pdbx_strand_id
1 'polypeptide(L)'
;MDRQGKLKLKDELADKFNKSNAVILAEYRGMTVGEVTDLRVKLREIGAEFKVVKNRVAKKAIELDVNELTDVVEGFKGPIGIICAYEDSAQAAKLALEFDKNNKNFNVTVGHMDGSALEKEQLKAIADLPSKEVLLGQIVGSIVAPHRGLLGVLNGVNRNLVQVINAIKDTKS
;
A
#
# COMPACT_ATOMS: atom_id res chain seq x y z
N MET A 1 -6.46 7.47 -33.23
CA MET A 1 -5.72 8.28 -32.26
C MET A 1 -4.50 8.86 -32.96
N ASP A 2 -4.45 10.17 -33.05
CA ASP A 2 -3.37 10.88 -33.74
C ASP A 2 -2.04 10.75 -33.01
N ARG A 3 -0.93 10.94 -33.75
CA ARG A 3 0.45 10.87 -33.21
C ARG A 3 0.65 11.86 -32.06
N GLN A 4 0.06 13.05 -32.14
CA GLN A 4 0.10 14.06 -31.09
C GLN A 4 -0.70 13.66 -29.84
N GLY A 5 -1.84 13.00 -29.97
CA GLY A 5 -2.62 12.50 -28.86
C GLY A 5 -1.92 11.35 -28.10
N LYS A 6 -1.09 10.55 -28.79
CA LYS A 6 -0.29 9.50 -28.15
C LYS A 6 0.88 10.09 -27.34
N LEU A 7 1.49 11.18 -27.83
CA LEU A 7 2.57 11.88 -27.11
C LEU A 7 2.04 12.53 -25.84
N LYS A 8 0.92 13.26 -25.92
CA LYS A 8 0.31 13.88 -24.72
C LYS A 8 -0.06 12.85 -23.65
N LEU A 9 -0.67 11.72 -24.05
CA LEU A 9 -0.98 10.63 -23.12
C LEU A 9 0.26 9.99 -22.50
N LYS A 10 1.34 9.89 -23.27
CA LYS A 10 2.63 9.39 -22.78
C LYS A 10 3.20 10.32 -21.71
N ASP A 11 3.24 11.62 -22.00
CA ASP A 11 3.79 12.64 -21.09
C ASP A 11 2.94 12.73 -19.80
N GLU A 12 1.60 12.71 -19.91
CA GLU A 12 0.70 12.64 -18.75
C GLU A 12 0.90 11.38 -17.90
N LEU A 13 1.20 10.24 -18.52
CA LEU A 13 1.47 8.99 -17.79
C LEU A 13 2.83 9.03 -17.11
N ALA A 14 3.85 9.55 -17.78
CA ALA A 14 5.17 9.71 -17.21
C ALA A 14 5.14 10.65 -15.98
N ASP A 15 4.43 11.77 -16.06
CA ASP A 15 4.23 12.68 -14.94
C ASP A 15 3.50 12.00 -13.76
N LYS A 16 2.52 11.14 -14.04
CA LYS A 16 1.81 10.40 -13.00
C LYS A 16 2.67 9.33 -12.35
N PHE A 17 3.48 8.61 -13.13
CA PHE A 17 4.41 7.62 -12.62
C PHE A 17 5.49 8.25 -11.74
N ASN A 18 6.04 9.39 -12.15
CA ASN A 18 7.05 10.11 -11.37
C ASN A 18 6.50 10.70 -10.06
N LYS A 19 5.20 11.00 -10.00
CA LYS A 19 4.53 11.53 -8.79
C LYS A 19 3.99 10.43 -7.87
N SER A 20 3.84 9.20 -8.38
CA SER A 20 3.28 8.10 -7.60
C SER A 20 4.36 7.40 -6.77
N ASN A 21 4.05 7.16 -5.49
CA ASN A 21 4.90 6.39 -4.59
C ASN A 21 4.79 4.88 -4.87
N ALA A 22 3.65 4.44 -5.41
CA ALA A 22 3.47 3.05 -5.83
C ALA A 22 2.63 2.96 -7.11
N VAL A 23 2.97 1.99 -7.94
CA VAL A 23 2.28 1.63 -9.17
C VAL A 23 1.92 0.15 -9.11
N ILE A 24 0.62 -0.17 -9.16
CA ILE A 24 0.15 -1.56 -9.11
C ILE A 24 -0.54 -1.89 -10.42
N LEU A 25 -0.14 -3.00 -11.05
CA LEU A 25 -0.76 -3.52 -12.25
C LEU A 25 -1.82 -4.56 -11.89
N ALA A 26 -3.01 -4.38 -12.42
CA ALA A 26 -4.10 -5.32 -12.23
C ALA A 26 -4.80 -5.65 -13.55
N GLU A 27 -5.10 -6.91 -13.74
CA GLU A 27 -5.91 -7.38 -14.84
C GLU A 27 -7.39 -7.18 -14.50
N TYR A 28 -8.16 -6.54 -15.40
CA TYR A 28 -9.58 -6.22 -15.16
C TYR A 28 -10.52 -6.92 -16.17
N ARG A 29 -10.11 -8.06 -16.68
CA ARG A 29 -10.85 -8.78 -17.72
C ARG A 29 -12.19 -9.30 -17.20
N GLY A 30 -13.28 -8.80 -17.80
CA GLY A 30 -14.64 -9.24 -17.44
C GLY A 30 -15.29 -8.47 -16.31
N MET A 31 -14.68 -7.38 -15.83
CA MET A 31 -15.32 -6.48 -14.87
C MET A 31 -16.45 -5.67 -15.51
N THR A 32 -17.52 -5.48 -14.76
CA THR A 32 -18.61 -4.58 -15.13
C THR A 32 -18.25 -3.11 -14.91
N VAL A 33 -18.94 -2.20 -15.60
CA VAL A 33 -18.73 -0.74 -15.42
C VAL A 33 -19.00 -0.31 -13.97
N GLY A 34 -19.96 -0.94 -13.30
CA GLY A 34 -20.27 -0.68 -11.89
C GLY A 34 -19.09 -0.99 -10.99
N GLU A 35 -18.52 -2.19 -11.09
CA GLU A 35 -17.37 -2.64 -10.29
C GLU A 35 -16.13 -1.76 -10.50
N VAL A 36 -15.87 -1.32 -11.74
CA VAL A 36 -14.77 -0.38 -12.03
C VAL A 36 -15.03 0.98 -11.39
N THR A 37 -16.28 1.42 -11.36
CA THR A 37 -16.67 2.70 -10.74
C THR A 37 -16.50 2.63 -9.22
N ASP A 38 -16.94 1.55 -8.60
CA ASP A 38 -16.78 1.32 -7.15
C ASP A 38 -15.30 1.26 -6.74
N LEU A 39 -14.46 0.59 -7.55
CA LEU A 39 -13.03 0.56 -7.35
C LEU A 39 -12.43 1.98 -7.41
N ARG A 40 -12.82 2.79 -8.40
CA ARG A 40 -12.33 4.16 -8.54
C ARG A 40 -12.75 5.06 -7.37
N VAL A 41 -13.97 4.91 -6.87
CA VAL A 41 -14.45 5.68 -5.71
C VAL A 41 -13.59 5.37 -4.49
N LYS A 42 -13.44 4.09 -4.14
CA LYS A 42 -12.64 3.65 -3.01
C LYS A 42 -11.17 4.07 -3.10
N LEU A 43 -10.57 3.97 -4.30
CA LEU A 43 -9.18 4.39 -4.50
C LEU A 43 -9.01 5.91 -4.37
N ARG A 44 -9.98 6.72 -4.79
CA ARG A 44 -9.93 8.18 -4.63
C ARG A 44 -9.96 8.62 -3.18
N GLU A 45 -10.68 7.91 -2.32
CA GLU A 45 -10.75 8.21 -0.87
C GLU A 45 -9.38 8.13 -0.18
N ILE A 46 -8.47 7.32 -0.73
CA ILE A 46 -7.11 7.11 -0.20
C ILE A 46 -6.02 7.80 -1.05
N GLY A 47 -6.39 8.75 -1.92
CA GLY A 47 -5.44 9.44 -2.77
C GLY A 47 -4.79 8.57 -3.85
N ALA A 48 -5.49 7.52 -4.32
CA ALA A 48 -5.04 6.67 -5.43
C ALA A 48 -5.96 6.79 -6.64
N GLU A 49 -5.42 6.54 -7.83
CA GLU A 49 -6.16 6.64 -9.10
C GLU A 49 -6.07 5.32 -9.88
N PHE A 50 -7.20 4.82 -10.38
CA PHE A 50 -7.24 3.71 -11.33
C PHE A 50 -7.42 4.21 -12.76
N LYS A 51 -6.43 3.92 -13.62
CA LYS A 51 -6.44 4.31 -15.03
C LYS A 51 -6.23 3.11 -15.95
N VAL A 52 -7.09 2.99 -16.96
CA VAL A 52 -6.91 2.00 -18.03
C VAL A 52 -6.17 2.66 -19.17
N VAL A 53 -5.05 2.07 -19.57
CA VAL A 53 -4.19 2.57 -20.64
C VAL A 53 -3.84 1.49 -21.65
N LYS A 54 -3.47 1.91 -22.85
CA LYS A 54 -2.95 0.95 -23.83
C LYS A 54 -1.53 0.52 -23.45
N ASN A 55 -1.29 -0.78 -23.30
CA ASN A 55 0.00 -1.35 -22.89
C ASN A 55 1.19 -0.77 -23.69
N ARG A 56 1.05 -0.58 -25.01
CA ARG A 56 2.10 0.01 -25.84
C ARG A 56 2.48 1.43 -25.46
N VAL A 57 1.52 2.23 -24.97
CA VAL A 57 1.78 3.62 -24.56
C VAL A 57 2.43 3.62 -23.18
N ALA A 58 1.92 2.79 -22.27
CA ALA A 58 2.49 2.63 -20.93
C ALA A 58 3.94 2.13 -20.96
N LYS A 59 4.23 1.08 -21.74
CA LYS A 59 5.60 0.58 -21.91
C LYS A 59 6.56 1.65 -22.42
N LYS A 60 6.16 2.42 -23.43
CA LYS A 60 7.00 3.52 -23.95
C LYS A 60 7.17 4.67 -22.98
N ALA A 61 6.19 4.95 -22.12
CA ALA A 61 6.33 5.96 -21.08
C ALA A 61 7.36 5.54 -20.03
N ILE A 62 7.34 4.25 -19.65
CA ILE A 62 8.27 3.67 -18.69
C ILE A 62 9.69 3.61 -19.27
N GLU A 63 9.87 3.06 -20.47
CA GLU A 63 11.18 2.88 -21.11
C GLU A 63 11.94 4.18 -21.38
N LEU A 64 11.22 5.28 -21.62
CA LEU A 64 11.86 6.55 -22.00
C LEU A 64 12.00 7.55 -20.85
N ASP A 65 11.07 7.55 -19.91
CA ASP A 65 10.94 8.62 -18.93
C ASP A 65 11.05 8.14 -17.47
N VAL A 66 10.95 6.82 -17.20
CA VAL A 66 10.92 6.27 -15.83
C VAL A 66 11.71 4.96 -15.75
N ASN A 67 13.05 5.08 -15.66
CA ASN A 67 13.94 3.91 -15.63
C ASN A 67 13.72 2.97 -14.42
N GLU A 68 13.15 3.46 -13.34
CA GLU A 68 12.92 2.69 -12.11
C GLU A 68 11.81 1.64 -12.26
N LEU A 69 10.90 1.81 -13.24
CA LEU A 69 9.77 0.91 -13.49
C LEU A 69 10.03 -0.16 -14.54
N THR A 70 11.29 -0.34 -14.99
CA THR A 70 11.64 -1.26 -16.08
C THR A 70 11.23 -2.71 -15.78
N ASP A 71 11.34 -3.14 -14.52
CA ASP A 71 10.99 -4.48 -14.07
C ASP A 71 9.49 -4.79 -14.18
N VAL A 72 8.65 -3.76 -14.18
CA VAL A 72 7.19 -3.89 -14.29
C VAL A 72 6.73 -4.04 -15.74
N VAL A 73 7.60 -3.72 -16.72
CA VAL A 73 7.28 -3.78 -18.16
C VAL A 73 6.87 -5.19 -18.61
N GLU A 74 7.44 -6.22 -17.99
CA GLU A 74 7.07 -7.62 -18.30
C GLU A 74 5.65 -7.97 -17.86
N GLY A 75 5.12 -7.31 -16.84
CA GLY A 75 3.76 -7.48 -16.32
C GLY A 75 2.66 -6.95 -17.25
N PHE A 76 2.98 -6.14 -18.28
CA PHE A 76 1.99 -5.61 -19.22
C PHE A 76 1.58 -6.65 -20.28
N LYS A 77 0.89 -7.71 -19.84
CA LYS A 77 0.34 -8.77 -20.70
C LYS A 77 -1.18 -8.79 -20.52
N GLY A 78 -1.94 -8.55 -21.60
CA GLY A 78 -3.41 -8.59 -21.56
C GLY A 78 -4.09 -7.24 -21.25
N PRO A 79 -5.36 -7.25 -20.83
CA PRO A 79 -6.12 -6.05 -20.48
C PRO A 79 -5.75 -5.58 -19.08
N ILE A 80 -4.77 -4.67 -18.99
CA ILE A 80 -4.21 -4.19 -17.72
C ILE A 80 -4.68 -2.77 -17.41
N GLY A 81 -5.12 -2.60 -16.17
CA GLY A 81 -5.32 -1.31 -15.52
C GLY A 81 -4.15 -0.99 -14.59
N ILE A 82 -3.88 0.28 -14.43
CA ILE A 82 -2.82 0.80 -13.58
C ILE A 82 -3.46 1.51 -12.41
N ILE A 83 -3.03 1.18 -11.19
CA ILE A 83 -3.35 1.91 -9.97
C ILE A 83 -2.13 2.71 -9.60
N CYS A 84 -2.24 4.03 -9.55
CA CYS A 84 -1.21 4.94 -9.07
C CYS A 84 -1.59 5.43 -7.67
N ALA A 85 -0.76 5.17 -6.67
CA ALA A 85 -0.93 5.66 -5.31
C ALA A 85 0.04 6.81 -5.05
N TYR A 86 -0.49 7.94 -4.57
CA TYR A 86 0.29 9.16 -4.35
C TYR A 86 0.63 9.37 -2.87
N GLU A 87 -0.23 8.97 -1.95
CA GLU A 87 -0.06 9.21 -0.51
C GLU A 87 0.27 7.93 0.26
N ASP A 88 -0.66 6.99 0.32
CA ASP A 88 -0.51 5.75 1.11
C ASP A 88 -0.49 4.52 0.20
N SER A 89 0.71 4.05 -0.10
CA SER A 89 0.96 2.89 -0.95
C SER A 89 0.47 1.58 -0.32
N ALA A 90 0.55 1.45 1.01
CA ALA A 90 0.13 0.24 1.72
C ALA A 90 -1.39 0.10 1.72
N GLN A 91 -2.13 1.19 1.94
CA GLN A 91 -3.59 1.17 1.85
C GLN A 91 -4.09 0.91 0.43
N ALA A 92 -3.41 1.46 -0.60
CA ALA A 92 -3.75 1.19 -1.98
C ALA A 92 -3.54 -0.29 -2.34
N ALA A 93 -2.44 -0.91 -1.89
CA ALA A 93 -2.19 -2.33 -2.06
C ALA A 93 -3.24 -3.19 -1.34
N LYS A 94 -3.62 -2.82 -0.11
CA LYS A 94 -4.66 -3.50 0.66
C LYS A 94 -6.01 -3.49 -0.05
N LEU A 95 -6.47 -2.32 -0.49
CA LEU A 95 -7.72 -2.21 -1.24
C LEU A 95 -7.70 -2.96 -2.57
N ALA A 96 -6.60 -2.91 -3.30
CA ALA A 96 -6.44 -3.67 -4.54
C ALA A 96 -6.55 -5.18 -4.30
N LEU A 97 -5.92 -5.70 -3.23
CA LEU A 97 -5.97 -7.13 -2.88
C LEU A 97 -7.30 -7.55 -2.26
N GLU A 98 -7.98 -6.70 -1.49
CA GLU A 98 -9.34 -6.95 -1.03
C GLU A 98 -10.32 -7.05 -2.20
N PHE A 99 -10.12 -6.20 -3.20
CA PHE A 99 -10.91 -6.23 -4.42
C PHE A 99 -10.61 -7.48 -5.27
N ASP A 100 -9.36 -7.92 -5.33
CA ASP A 100 -8.92 -9.18 -5.95
C ASP A 100 -9.58 -10.40 -5.28
N LYS A 101 -9.71 -10.40 -3.94
CA LYS A 101 -10.39 -11.48 -3.21
C LYS A 101 -11.90 -11.52 -3.46
N ASN A 102 -12.52 -10.35 -3.57
CA ASN A 102 -13.98 -10.23 -3.71
C ASN A 102 -14.46 -10.40 -5.16
N ASN A 103 -13.62 -10.12 -6.15
CA ASN A 103 -13.97 -10.13 -7.58
C ASN A 103 -13.06 -11.07 -8.36
N LYS A 104 -13.60 -12.16 -8.85
CA LYS A 104 -12.87 -13.15 -9.68
C LYS A 104 -12.34 -12.60 -11.01
N ASN A 105 -12.87 -11.46 -11.45
CA ASN A 105 -12.55 -10.79 -12.70
C ASN A 105 -11.45 -9.73 -12.57
N PHE A 106 -10.97 -9.51 -11.34
CA PHE A 106 -9.88 -8.60 -11.04
C PHE A 106 -8.72 -9.39 -10.45
N ASN A 107 -7.54 -9.25 -11.01
CA ASN A 107 -6.36 -9.96 -10.52
C ASN A 107 -5.15 -9.02 -10.49
N VAL A 108 -4.58 -8.84 -9.31
CA VAL A 108 -3.34 -8.08 -9.14
C VAL A 108 -2.17 -8.93 -9.62
N THR A 109 -1.37 -8.39 -10.54
CA THR A 109 -0.27 -9.12 -11.19
C THR A 109 1.07 -8.77 -10.56
N VAL A 110 1.46 -7.51 -10.62
CA VAL A 110 2.75 -6.99 -10.16
C VAL A 110 2.54 -5.59 -9.61
N GLY A 111 3.29 -5.22 -8.59
CA GLY A 111 3.38 -3.86 -8.10
C GLY A 111 4.80 -3.33 -8.15
N HIS A 112 4.95 -2.03 -8.13
CA HIS A 112 6.22 -1.34 -7.94
C HIS A 112 6.04 -0.34 -6.80
N MET A 113 6.95 -0.36 -5.84
CA MET A 113 6.91 0.51 -4.66
C MET A 113 8.34 0.81 -4.23
N ASP A 114 8.63 2.07 -3.96
CA ASP A 114 9.94 2.54 -3.45
C ASP A 114 11.14 2.01 -4.27
N GLY A 115 11.04 1.97 -5.61
CA GLY A 115 12.11 1.55 -6.48
C GLY A 115 12.28 0.03 -6.64
N SER A 116 11.36 -0.78 -6.09
CA SER A 116 11.42 -2.24 -6.17
C SER A 116 10.16 -2.83 -6.80
N ALA A 117 10.35 -3.77 -7.72
CA ALA A 117 9.23 -4.56 -8.24
C ALA A 117 8.80 -5.61 -7.20
N LEU A 118 7.51 -5.71 -6.97
CA LEU A 118 6.91 -6.57 -5.98
C LEU A 118 5.96 -7.56 -6.64
N GLU A 119 6.16 -8.82 -6.37
CA GLU A 119 5.23 -9.88 -6.76
C GLU A 119 3.98 -9.88 -5.88
N LYS A 120 2.94 -10.57 -6.32
CA LYS A 120 1.64 -10.66 -5.62
C LYS A 120 1.78 -11.12 -4.15
N GLU A 121 2.73 -12.00 -3.84
CA GLU A 121 2.96 -12.49 -2.48
C GLU A 121 3.57 -11.41 -1.58
N GLN A 122 4.50 -10.63 -2.11
CA GLN A 122 5.11 -9.51 -1.40
C GLN A 122 4.11 -8.36 -1.20
N LEU A 123 3.27 -8.11 -2.20
CA LEU A 123 2.17 -7.13 -2.07
C LEU A 123 1.19 -7.52 -0.96
N LYS A 124 0.91 -8.82 -0.76
CA LYS A 124 0.09 -9.29 0.35
C LYS A 124 0.72 -8.99 1.70
N ALA A 125 2.02 -9.23 1.84
CA ALA A 125 2.73 -8.93 3.07
C ALA A 125 2.69 -7.42 3.41
N ILE A 126 2.78 -6.55 2.39
CA ILE A 126 2.66 -5.10 2.56
C ILE A 126 1.23 -4.68 2.91
N ALA A 127 0.24 -5.30 2.29
CA ALA A 127 -1.16 -5.01 2.55
C ALA A 127 -1.61 -5.41 3.97
N ASP A 128 -0.94 -6.37 4.59
CA ASP A 128 -1.17 -6.76 5.98
C ASP A 128 -0.53 -5.78 6.99
N LEU A 129 0.31 -4.83 6.53
CA LEU A 129 0.85 -3.79 7.38
C LEU A 129 -0.23 -2.78 7.78
N PRO A 130 -0.19 -2.26 9.01
CA PRO A 130 -1.05 -1.16 9.43
C PRO A 130 -0.68 0.15 8.70
N SER A 131 -1.53 1.16 8.83
CA SER A 131 -1.29 2.47 8.22
C SER A 131 0.06 3.08 8.64
N LYS A 132 0.60 3.96 7.80
CA LYS A 132 1.86 4.66 8.06
C LYS A 132 1.91 5.32 9.45
N GLU A 133 0.81 5.91 9.89
CA GLU A 133 0.72 6.55 11.22
C GLU A 133 0.88 5.54 12.35
N VAL A 134 0.26 4.37 12.23
CA VAL A 134 0.38 3.29 13.22
C VAL A 134 1.79 2.71 13.23
N LEU A 135 2.43 2.54 12.06
CA LEU A 135 3.83 2.11 11.96
C LEU A 135 4.78 3.11 12.62
N LEU A 136 4.60 4.41 12.39
CA LEU A 136 5.35 5.46 13.06
C LEU A 136 5.14 5.42 14.58
N GLY A 137 3.90 5.22 15.04
CA GLY A 137 3.58 5.04 16.45
C GLY A 137 4.28 3.83 17.08
N GLN A 138 4.36 2.70 16.36
CA GLN A 138 5.09 1.50 16.80
C GLN A 138 6.60 1.76 16.91
N ILE A 139 7.20 2.47 15.95
CA ILE A 139 8.62 2.84 15.99
C ILE A 139 8.90 3.70 17.24
N VAL A 140 8.10 4.75 17.45
CA VAL A 140 8.24 5.59 18.65
C VAL A 140 8.04 4.78 19.93
N GLY A 141 7.05 3.90 19.96
CA GLY A 141 6.79 2.97 21.05
C GLY A 141 7.99 2.07 21.35
N SER A 142 8.64 1.52 20.34
CA SER A 142 9.81 0.65 20.50
C SER A 142 11.05 1.41 21.02
N ILE A 143 11.22 2.67 20.64
CA ILE A 143 12.30 3.53 21.16
C ILE A 143 12.08 3.83 22.65
N VAL A 144 10.84 4.02 23.09
CA VAL A 144 10.50 4.35 24.49
C VAL A 144 10.41 3.09 25.37
N ALA A 145 10.18 1.91 24.79
CA ALA A 145 9.99 0.66 25.54
C ALA A 145 11.13 0.34 26.54
N PRO A 146 12.43 0.47 26.20
CA PRO A 146 13.51 0.22 27.15
C PRO A 146 13.46 1.14 28.36
N HIS A 147 13.13 2.42 28.17
CA HIS A 147 13.01 3.39 29.27
C HIS A 147 11.85 3.04 30.20
N ARG A 148 10.69 2.65 29.63
CA ARG A 148 9.55 2.18 30.43
C ARG A 148 9.89 0.89 31.19
N GLY A 149 10.62 -0.02 30.58
CA GLY A 149 11.10 -1.24 31.24
C GLY A 149 11.99 -0.93 32.45
N LEU A 150 12.96 -0.04 32.30
CA LEU A 150 13.87 0.37 33.38
C LEU A 150 13.08 1.01 34.55
N LEU A 151 12.18 1.95 34.25
CA LEU A 151 11.31 2.55 35.24
C LEU A 151 10.40 1.53 35.92
N GLY A 152 9.92 0.54 35.17
CA GLY A 152 9.12 -0.57 35.70
C GLY A 152 9.88 -1.40 36.75
N VAL A 153 11.14 -1.70 36.49
CA VAL A 153 12.01 -2.41 37.45
C VAL A 153 12.29 -1.58 38.68
N LEU A 154 12.64 -0.31 38.53
CA LEU A 154 12.90 0.61 39.66
C LEU A 154 11.69 0.78 40.58
N ASN A 155 10.49 0.88 40.00
CA ASN A 155 9.24 1.01 40.74
C ASN A 155 8.65 -0.32 41.21
N GLY A 156 9.16 -1.44 40.71
CA GLY A 156 8.63 -2.79 40.98
C GLY A 156 8.65 -3.15 42.47
N VAL A 157 9.75 -2.84 43.14
CA VAL A 157 9.91 -3.12 44.56
C VAL A 157 8.85 -2.37 45.41
N ASN A 158 8.66 -1.08 45.14
CA ASN A 158 7.67 -0.27 45.84
C ASN A 158 6.23 -0.75 45.57
N ARG A 159 5.95 -1.12 44.33
CA ARG A 159 4.64 -1.66 43.90
C ARG A 159 4.33 -2.99 44.59
N ASN A 160 5.30 -3.91 44.65
CA ASN A 160 5.15 -5.19 45.32
C ASN A 160 4.89 -5.02 46.82
N LEU A 161 5.59 -4.08 47.49
CA LEU A 161 5.35 -3.77 48.87
C LEU A 161 3.92 -3.31 49.12
N VAL A 162 3.42 -2.37 48.30
CA VAL A 162 2.03 -1.88 48.40
C VAL A 162 1.02 -3.00 48.15
N GLN A 163 1.28 -3.88 47.21
CA GLN A 163 0.39 -5.04 46.95
C GLN A 163 0.33 -6.00 48.13
N VAL A 164 1.46 -6.29 48.76
CA VAL A 164 1.49 -7.13 49.96
C VAL A 164 0.71 -6.49 51.11
N ILE A 165 0.88 -5.19 51.35
CA ILE A 165 0.14 -4.46 52.41
C ILE A 165 -1.38 -4.52 52.11
N ASN A 166 -1.79 -4.32 50.86
CA ASN A 166 -3.19 -4.42 50.47
C ASN A 166 -3.74 -5.83 50.67
N ALA A 167 -3.00 -6.85 50.30
CA ALA A 167 -3.39 -8.26 50.51
C ALA A 167 -3.56 -8.60 52.00
N ILE A 168 -2.68 -8.08 52.89
CA ILE A 168 -2.82 -8.26 54.33
C ILE A 168 -4.06 -7.55 54.85
N LYS A 169 -4.37 -6.35 54.36
CA LYS A 169 -5.59 -5.63 54.71
C LYS A 169 -6.83 -6.42 54.35
N ASP A 170 -6.90 -6.94 53.11
CA ASP A 170 -8.06 -7.68 52.59
C ASP A 170 -8.25 -9.02 53.30
N THR A 171 -7.17 -9.61 53.86
CA THR A 171 -7.25 -10.85 54.65
C THR A 171 -7.71 -10.61 56.08
N LYS A 172 -7.57 -9.37 56.59
CA LYS A 172 -7.97 -9.00 57.97
C LYS A 172 -9.33 -8.32 58.05
N SER A 173 -9.94 -7.96 56.91
CA SER A 173 -11.33 -7.47 56.81
C SER A 173 -12.28 -8.64 56.59
#